data_50afdd7a066d0339bf317da3bbe8f32b
#
_entry.id   50afdd7a066d0339bf317da3bbe8f32b
#
_cell.length_a   1.000
_cell.length_b   1.000
_cell.length_c   1.000
_cell.angle_alpha   90.00
_cell.angle_beta   90.00
_cell.angle_gamma   90.00
#
_symmetry.space_group_name_H-M   'P 1'
#
loop_
_entity.id
_entity.type
_entity.pdbx_description
1 polymer ?
#
loop_
_entity_poly.entity_id
_entity_poly.type
_entity_poly.pdbx_seq_one_letter_code
_entity_poly.pdbx_strand_id
1 'polypeptide(L)'
;MKIDKNLNIIIKLTDEDGNSVIAHNTPLPTSVFEVNWKFFREVYDDISSMKNPSPVLMASIFKEVAENMGRQKEAEEILSMIRGGTYVYTGQPQLFDIADVSEDVKNEILSKILFFIVFRRHLFPSQFRSWMALIKTALSLELSPSSAMELWSSSTTPTAAETTTPSPPLSFGI
;
A
#
# COMPACT_ATOMS: atom_id res chain seq x y z
N MET A 1 -5.42 -5.86 9.23
CA MET A 1 -4.51 -4.70 9.33
C MET A 1 -5.26 -3.52 9.93
N LYS A 2 -4.65 -2.74 10.81
CA LYS A 2 -5.23 -1.52 11.41
C LYS A 2 -4.20 -0.41 11.36
N ILE A 3 -4.65 0.85 11.46
CA ILE A 3 -3.78 2.02 11.53
C ILE A 3 -4.19 2.77 12.79
N ASP A 4 -3.21 3.11 13.61
CA ASP A 4 -3.44 3.90 14.81
C ASP A 4 -3.46 5.42 14.50
N LYS A 5 -3.71 6.24 15.54
CA LYS A 5 -3.75 7.71 15.42
C LYS A 5 -2.41 8.33 15.01
N ASN A 6 -1.30 7.64 15.24
CA ASN A 6 0.05 8.06 14.89
C ASN A 6 0.48 7.52 13.51
N LEU A 7 -0.45 6.90 12.76
CA LEU A 7 -0.23 6.27 11.47
C LEU A 7 0.66 5.02 11.52
N ASN A 8 0.89 4.45 12.70
CA ASN A 8 1.55 3.16 12.79
C ASN A 8 0.66 2.07 12.20
N ILE A 9 1.28 1.15 11.50
CA ILE A 9 0.59 0.01 10.88
C ILE A 9 0.60 -1.15 11.87
N ILE A 10 -0.59 -1.69 12.16
CA ILE A 10 -0.76 -2.86 13.01
C ILE A 10 -1.31 -3.99 12.14
N ILE A 11 -0.53 -5.06 12.01
CA ILE A 11 -0.87 -6.26 11.25
C ILE A 11 -1.15 -7.40 12.23
N LYS A 12 -2.23 -8.11 12.04
CA LYS A 12 -2.55 -9.34 12.75
C LYS A 12 -2.47 -10.50 11.77
N LEU A 13 -1.70 -11.53 12.11
CA LEU A 13 -1.57 -12.78 11.36
C LEU A 13 -1.77 -13.95 12.29
N THR A 14 -1.92 -15.11 11.71
CA THR A 14 -1.87 -16.40 12.41
C THR A 14 -0.73 -17.19 11.79
N ASP A 15 0.15 -17.73 12.61
CA ASP A 15 1.23 -18.60 12.13
C ASP A 15 0.72 -20.00 11.76
N GLU A 16 1.59 -20.87 11.31
CA GLU A 16 1.27 -22.25 10.90
C GLU A 16 0.75 -23.09 12.07
N ASP A 17 1.15 -22.75 13.28
CA ASP A 17 0.74 -23.43 14.53
C ASP A 17 -0.58 -22.89 15.08
N GLY A 18 -1.19 -21.89 14.43
CA GLY A 18 -2.44 -21.26 14.86
C GLY A 18 -2.25 -20.15 15.90
N ASN A 19 -1.01 -19.75 16.23
CA ASN A 19 -0.76 -18.68 17.19
C ASN A 19 -0.96 -17.30 16.55
N SER A 20 -1.40 -16.35 17.35
CA SER A 20 -1.59 -14.97 16.89
C SER A 20 -0.26 -14.22 16.88
N VAL A 21 0.14 -13.76 15.71
CA VAL A 21 1.30 -12.88 15.50
C VAL A 21 0.79 -11.46 15.23
N ILE A 22 1.32 -10.48 15.96
CA ILE A 22 0.98 -9.07 15.77
C ILE A 22 2.25 -8.32 15.41
N ALA A 23 2.25 -7.64 14.27
CA ALA A 23 3.32 -6.75 13.89
C ALA A 23 2.89 -5.28 14.01
N HIS A 24 3.77 -4.46 14.55
CA HIS A 24 3.59 -3.02 14.70
C HIS A 24 4.75 -2.31 13.99
N ASN A 25 4.43 -1.54 12.97
CA ASN A 25 5.43 -0.80 12.18
C ASN A 25 5.25 0.71 12.33
N THR A 26 6.35 1.39 12.59
CA THR A 26 6.44 2.86 12.63
C THR A 26 6.52 3.39 11.19
N PRO A 27 5.80 4.49 10.87
CA PRO A 27 5.83 5.06 9.52
C PRO A 27 7.23 5.48 9.07
N LEU A 28 7.54 5.26 7.80
CA LEU A 28 8.76 5.81 7.19
C LEU A 28 8.73 7.36 7.22
N PRO A 29 9.89 8.02 7.41
CA PRO A 29 10.01 9.46 7.29
C PRO A 29 9.54 9.97 5.92
N THR A 30 8.92 11.15 5.88
CA THR A 30 8.44 11.76 4.63
C THR A 30 9.57 11.97 3.62
N SER A 31 10.76 12.34 4.09
CA SER A 31 11.95 12.53 3.25
C SER A 31 12.35 11.29 2.45
N VAL A 32 12.14 10.08 3.00
CA VAL A 32 12.42 8.83 2.28
C VAL A 32 11.54 8.70 1.05
N PHE A 33 10.28 9.14 1.14
CA PHE A 33 9.36 9.15 0.00
C PHE A 33 9.73 10.21 -1.03
N GLU A 34 10.08 11.41 -0.59
CA GLU A 34 10.42 12.53 -1.47
C GLU A 34 11.63 12.20 -2.35
N VAL A 35 12.67 11.63 -1.73
CA VAL A 35 13.88 11.22 -2.45
C VAL A 35 13.62 10.03 -3.39
N ASN A 36 12.75 9.10 -3.00
CA ASN A 36 12.50 7.86 -3.72
C ASN A 36 11.16 7.86 -4.49
N TRP A 37 10.58 9.04 -4.74
CA TRP A 37 9.26 9.18 -5.37
C TRP A 37 9.09 8.38 -6.67
N LYS A 38 10.05 8.49 -7.59
CA LYS A 38 9.99 7.77 -8.88
C LYS A 38 9.97 6.26 -8.67
N PHE A 39 10.80 5.76 -7.76
CA PHE A 39 10.87 4.35 -7.47
C PHE A 39 9.54 3.82 -6.87
N PHE A 40 8.98 4.51 -5.88
CA PHE A 40 7.67 4.12 -5.33
C PHE A 40 6.55 4.18 -6.38
N ARG A 41 6.65 5.11 -7.32
CA ARG A 41 5.68 5.21 -8.41
C ARG A 41 5.77 4.01 -9.36
N GLU A 42 6.95 3.60 -9.79
CA GLU A 42 7.12 2.41 -10.64
C GLU A 42 6.56 1.17 -9.94
N VAL A 43 6.86 0.99 -8.66
CA VAL A 43 6.29 -0.11 -7.86
C VAL A 43 4.76 -0.06 -7.83
N TYR A 44 4.19 1.14 -7.68
CA TYR A 44 2.73 1.33 -7.72
C TYR A 44 2.14 1.00 -9.09
N ASP A 45 2.76 1.51 -10.16
CA ASP A 45 2.29 1.31 -11.53
C ASP A 45 2.34 -0.18 -11.91
N ASP A 46 3.41 -0.90 -11.53
CA ASP A 46 3.53 -2.35 -11.75
C ASP A 46 2.43 -3.12 -11.04
N ILE A 47 2.24 -2.90 -9.74
CA ILE A 47 1.22 -3.66 -9.00
C ILE A 47 -0.20 -3.29 -9.43
N SER A 48 -0.43 -2.04 -9.81
CA SER A 48 -1.74 -1.55 -10.28
C SER A 48 -2.10 -2.11 -11.67
N SER A 49 -1.11 -2.50 -12.46
CA SER A 49 -1.31 -3.12 -13.77
C SER A 49 -1.72 -4.59 -13.67
N MET A 50 -1.54 -5.23 -12.52
CA MET A 50 -1.87 -6.63 -12.31
C MET A 50 -3.38 -6.83 -12.23
N LYS A 51 -3.89 -7.88 -12.89
CA LYS A 51 -5.31 -8.23 -12.88
C LYS A 51 -5.83 -8.58 -11.47
N ASN A 52 -4.97 -9.21 -10.65
CA ASN A 52 -5.27 -9.60 -9.27
C ASN A 52 -4.05 -9.29 -8.39
N PRO A 53 -3.88 -8.04 -7.96
CA PRO A 53 -2.76 -7.66 -7.12
C PRO A 53 -2.90 -8.31 -5.74
N SER A 54 -1.88 -9.04 -5.31
CA SER A 54 -1.82 -9.65 -4.00
C SER A 54 -0.82 -8.90 -3.11
N PRO A 55 -1.22 -8.48 -1.91
CA PRO A 55 -0.28 -7.87 -0.96
C PRO A 55 0.92 -8.76 -0.64
N VAL A 56 0.79 -10.08 -0.74
CA VAL A 56 1.88 -11.05 -0.48
C VAL A 56 2.99 -10.92 -1.51
N LEU A 57 2.70 -10.51 -2.74
CA LEU A 57 3.69 -10.33 -3.80
C LEU A 57 4.45 -9.00 -3.70
N MET A 58 4.06 -8.12 -2.80
CA MET A 58 4.60 -6.76 -2.76
C MET A 58 6.09 -6.68 -2.52
N ALA A 59 6.63 -7.54 -1.66
CA ALA A 59 8.07 -7.57 -1.38
C ALA A 59 8.89 -8.05 -2.59
N SER A 60 8.37 -9.02 -3.37
CA SER A 60 9.03 -9.48 -4.59
C SER A 60 8.98 -8.44 -5.70
N ILE A 61 7.82 -7.81 -5.94
CA ILE A 61 7.67 -6.73 -6.91
C ILE A 61 8.58 -5.56 -6.57
N PHE A 62 8.65 -5.17 -5.30
CA PHE A 62 9.52 -4.09 -4.84
C PHE A 62 11.00 -4.36 -5.18
N LYS A 63 11.47 -5.60 -5.00
CA LYS A 63 12.83 -6.02 -5.35
C LYS A 63 13.04 -6.08 -6.87
N GLU A 64 12.09 -6.61 -7.61
CA GLU A 64 12.14 -6.71 -9.08
C GLU A 64 12.21 -5.32 -9.73
N VAL A 65 11.37 -4.39 -9.32
CA VAL A 65 11.41 -3.00 -9.80
C VAL A 65 12.76 -2.34 -9.45
N ALA A 66 13.26 -2.59 -8.24
CA ALA A 66 14.57 -2.07 -7.84
C ALA A 66 15.70 -2.61 -8.74
N GLU A 67 15.66 -3.88 -9.10
CA GLU A 67 16.61 -4.49 -10.01
C GLU A 67 16.51 -3.89 -11.42
N ASN A 68 15.31 -3.79 -11.96
CA ASN A 68 15.04 -3.23 -13.28
C ASN A 68 15.46 -1.75 -13.39
N MET A 69 15.37 -1.00 -12.30
CA MET A 69 15.81 0.40 -12.23
C MET A 69 17.29 0.58 -11.83
N GLY A 70 18.02 -0.50 -11.50
CA GLY A 70 19.39 -0.42 -10.99
C GLY A 70 19.49 0.24 -9.60
N ARG A 71 18.44 0.12 -8.78
CA ARG A 71 18.31 0.79 -7.48
C ARG A 71 18.24 -0.19 -6.30
N GLN A 72 18.91 -1.33 -6.41
CA GLN A 72 18.89 -2.39 -5.38
C GLN A 72 19.36 -1.87 -4.02
N LYS A 73 20.39 -0.99 -4.01
CA LYS A 73 20.95 -0.44 -2.79
C LYS A 73 19.93 0.40 -2.02
N GLU A 74 19.27 1.32 -2.71
CA GLU A 74 18.23 2.18 -2.12
C GLU A 74 17.02 1.37 -1.66
N ALA A 75 16.65 0.35 -2.42
CA ALA A 75 15.57 -0.55 -2.02
C ALA A 75 15.92 -1.29 -0.72
N GLU A 76 17.14 -1.80 -0.59
CA GLU A 76 17.57 -2.48 0.63
C GLU A 76 17.67 -1.52 1.83
N GLU A 77 18.10 -0.28 1.62
CA GLU A 77 18.06 0.77 2.66
C GLU A 77 16.62 1.02 3.15
N ILE A 78 15.65 1.12 2.23
CA ILE A 78 14.23 1.29 2.58
C ILE A 78 13.71 0.06 3.35
N LEU A 79 14.01 -1.15 2.86
CA LEU A 79 13.62 -2.39 3.54
C LEU A 79 14.23 -2.49 4.94
N SER A 80 15.48 -2.09 5.09
CA SER A 80 16.18 -2.05 6.39
C SER A 80 15.50 -1.07 7.35
N MET A 81 15.09 0.12 6.87
CA MET A 81 14.35 1.07 7.70
C MET A 81 12.98 0.51 8.12
N ILE A 82 12.28 -0.17 7.22
CA ILE A 82 10.99 -0.82 7.54
C ILE A 82 11.20 -1.89 8.60
N ARG A 83 12.18 -2.78 8.42
CA ARG A 83 12.51 -3.84 9.39
C ARG A 83 12.89 -3.26 10.74
N GLY A 84 13.78 -2.26 10.76
CA GLY A 84 14.20 -1.59 11.99
C GLY A 84 13.08 -0.83 12.72
N GLY A 85 12.03 -0.40 11.98
CA GLY A 85 10.84 0.23 12.54
C GLY A 85 9.70 -0.75 12.89
N THR A 86 9.92 -2.07 12.76
CA THR A 86 8.89 -3.10 12.97
C THR A 86 9.18 -3.91 14.21
N TYR A 87 8.19 -4.01 15.09
CA TYR A 87 8.17 -4.91 16.23
C TYR A 87 7.14 -6.02 16.01
N VAL A 88 7.53 -7.25 16.34
CA VAL A 88 6.67 -8.45 16.24
C VAL A 88 6.38 -8.97 17.65
N TYR A 89 5.14 -9.31 17.90
CA TYR A 89 4.63 -9.79 19.19
C TYR A 89 4.10 -11.22 19.02
N THR A 90 4.80 -12.16 19.64
CA THR A 90 4.39 -13.57 19.80
C THR A 90 4.22 -13.95 21.27
N GLY A 91 4.00 -12.92 22.11
CA GLY A 91 3.99 -12.97 23.58
C GLY A 91 4.73 -11.75 24.13
N GLN A 92 5.97 -11.55 23.74
CA GLN A 92 6.76 -10.36 24.04
C GLN A 92 7.16 -9.62 22.76
N PRO A 93 7.38 -8.27 22.82
CA PRO A 93 7.84 -7.52 21.69
C PRO A 93 9.28 -7.88 21.30
N GLN A 94 9.50 -8.22 20.05
CA GLN A 94 10.80 -8.49 19.47
C GLN A 94 11.00 -7.61 18.23
N LEU A 95 12.24 -7.21 17.94
CA LEU A 95 12.56 -6.58 16.66
C LEU A 95 12.33 -7.58 15.53
N PHE A 96 11.92 -7.10 14.36
CA PHE A 96 11.54 -7.89 13.20
C PHE A 96 12.60 -8.97 12.83
N ASP A 97 13.86 -8.58 12.77
CA ASP A 97 14.94 -9.48 12.32
C ASP A 97 15.22 -10.63 13.30
N ILE A 98 15.00 -10.41 14.61
CA ILE A 98 15.24 -11.41 15.65
C ILE A 98 13.96 -12.08 16.15
N ALA A 99 12.81 -11.71 15.58
CA ALA A 99 11.54 -12.29 15.97
C ALA A 99 11.48 -13.78 15.65
N ASP A 100 11.03 -14.57 16.63
CA ASP A 100 10.86 -16.01 16.51
C ASP A 100 9.57 -16.34 15.77
N VAL A 101 9.57 -16.08 14.47
CA VAL A 101 8.50 -16.41 13.52
C VAL A 101 9.10 -16.91 12.22
N SER A 102 8.34 -17.69 11.45
CA SER A 102 8.81 -18.23 10.17
C SER A 102 9.11 -17.10 9.16
N GLU A 103 10.02 -17.38 8.22
CA GLU A 103 10.35 -16.43 7.16
C GLU A 103 9.13 -16.08 6.28
N ASP A 104 8.19 -17.00 6.12
CA ASP A 104 6.94 -16.74 5.38
C ASP A 104 6.08 -15.70 6.10
N VAL A 105 5.96 -15.79 7.42
CA VAL A 105 5.28 -14.78 8.24
C VAL A 105 6.00 -13.44 8.17
N LYS A 106 7.35 -13.41 8.21
CA LYS A 106 8.13 -12.18 8.03
C LYS A 106 7.90 -11.55 6.66
N ASN A 107 7.93 -12.35 5.60
CA ASN A 107 7.69 -11.89 4.24
C ASN A 107 6.26 -11.35 4.07
N GLU A 108 5.27 -11.99 4.68
CA GLU A 108 3.89 -11.52 4.65
C GLU A 108 3.74 -10.17 5.39
N ILE A 109 4.35 -10.03 6.58
CA ILE A 109 4.38 -8.77 7.33
C ILE A 109 5.00 -7.66 6.47
N LEU A 110 6.19 -7.90 5.93
CA LEU A 110 6.93 -6.94 5.11
C LEU A 110 6.12 -6.53 3.88
N SER A 111 5.53 -7.49 3.18
CA SER A 111 4.71 -7.26 1.99
C SER A 111 3.47 -6.41 2.30
N LYS A 112 2.79 -6.68 3.40
CA LYS A 112 1.63 -5.88 3.83
C LYS A 112 2.02 -4.46 4.23
N ILE A 113 3.16 -4.26 4.87
CA ILE A 113 3.69 -2.94 5.19
C ILE A 113 4.02 -2.17 3.90
N LEU A 114 4.78 -2.78 2.99
CA LEU A 114 5.12 -2.18 1.70
C LEU A 114 3.89 -1.81 0.88
N PHE A 115 2.92 -2.71 0.80
CA PHE A 115 1.66 -2.46 0.12
C PHE A 115 1.01 -1.19 0.65
N PHE A 116 0.88 -1.06 1.97
CA PHE A 116 0.30 0.11 2.58
C PHE A 116 1.11 1.38 2.30
N ILE A 117 2.44 1.29 2.41
CA ILE A 117 3.37 2.42 2.18
C ILE A 117 3.22 2.95 0.75
N VAL A 118 3.27 2.06 -0.25
CA VAL A 118 3.19 2.41 -1.67
C VAL A 118 1.83 3.03 -2.00
N PHE A 119 0.74 2.40 -1.60
CA PHE A 119 -0.60 2.88 -1.93
C PHE A 119 -0.96 4.17 -1.21
N ARG A 120 -0.56 4.35 0.05
CA ARG A 120 -0.86 5.56 0.82
C ARG A 120 -0.35 6.83 0.14
N ARG A 121 0.81 6.79 -0.52
CA ARG A 121 1.46 7.98 -1.09
C ARG A 121 0.97 8.33 -2.47
N HIS A 122 0.46 7.37 -3.23
CA HIS A 122 -0.06 7.61 -4.58
C HIS A 122 -1.49 8.13 -4.60
N LEU A 123 -2.17 8.11 -3.45
CA LEU A 123 -3.51 8.65 -3.31
C LEU A 123 -3.45 10.15 -3.01
N PHE A 124 -4.15 10.97 -3.80
CA PHE A 124 -4.39 12.37 -3.47
C PHE A 124 -5.13 12.48 -2.14
N PRO A 125 -4.98 13.60 -1.37
CA PRO A 125 -5.60 13.73 -0.05
C PRO A 125 -7.12 13.49 -0.02
N SER A 126 -7.83 13.83 -1.09
CA SER A 126 -9.28 13.55 -1.24
C SER A 126 -9.55 12.06 -1.44
N GLN A 127 -8.75 11.40 -2.26
CA GLN A 127 -8.84 9.96 -2.52
C GLN A 127 -8.37 9.15 -1.29
N PHE A 128 -7.39 9.66 -0.54
CA PHE A 128 -6.92 9.03 0.68
C PHE A 128 -8.04 8.89 1.72
N ARG A 129 -8.90 9.90 1.90
CA ARG A 129 -10.06 9.79 2.80
C ARG A 129 -11.07 8.75 2.34
N SER A 130 -11.37 8.70 1.05
CA SER A 130 -12.26 7.68 0.47
C SER A 130 -11.67 6.28 0.60
N TRP A 131 -10.37 6.14 0.34
CA TRP A 131 -9.65 4.89 0.48
C TRP A 131 -9.57 4.42 1.94
N MET A 132 -9.33 5.33 2.89
CA MET A 132 -9.38 5.00 4.33
C MET A 132 -10.78 4.58 4.78
N ALA A 133 -11.83 5.15 4.19
CA ALA A 133 -13.20 4.71 4.45
C ALA A 133 -13.44 3.30 3.88
N LEU A 134 -12.95 3.01 2.67
CA LEU A 134 -12.99 1.68 2.06
C LEU A 134 -12.21 0.63 2.85
N ILE A 135 -10.99 0.97 3.31
CA ILE A 135 -10.21 0.08 4.19
C ILE A 135 -10.97 -0.19 5.49
N LYS A 136 -11.54 0.83 6.12
CA LYS A 136 -12.35 0.61 7.33
C LYS A 136 -13.52 -0.32 7.07
N THR A 137 -14.21 -0.14 5.95
CA THR A 137 -15.32 -1.02 5.54
C THR A 137 -14.82 -2.42 5.23
N ALA A 138 -13.75 -2.57 4.47
CA ALA A 138 -13.15 -3.86 4.14
C ALA A 138 -12.66 -4.62 5.39
N LEU A 139 -12.02 -3.91 6.34
CA LEU A 139 -11.58 -4.50 7.62
C LEU A 139 -12.75 -4.87 8.53
N SER A 140 -13.86 -4.09 8.48
CA SER A 140 -15.07 -4.40 9.24
C SER A 140 -15.81 -5.62 8.69
N LEU A 141 -15.66 -5.90 7.40
CA LEU A 141 -16.25 -7.04 6.69
C LEU A 141 -15.29 -8.24 6.58
N GLU A 142 -14.12 -8.18 7.24
CA GLU A 142 -13.05 -9.20 7.11
C GLU A 142 -12.61 -9.45 5.66
N LEU A 143 -12.81 -8.46 4.78
CA LEU A 143 -12.38 -8.55 3.38
C LEU A 143 -10.86 -8.51 3.28
N SER A 144 -10.31 -9.30 2.36
CA SER A 144 -8.88 -9.28 2.06
C SER A 144 -8.47 -7.92 1.45
N PRO A 145 -7.21 -7.50 1.58
CA PRO A 145 -6.71 -6.28 0.91
C PRO A 145 -6.93 -6.26 -0.61
N SER A 146 -6.95 -7.43 -1.26
CA SER A 146 -7.31 -7.59 -2.68
C SER A 146 -8.73 -7.12 -2.97
N SER A 147 -9.69 -7.47 -2.11
CA SER A 147 -11.09 -7.04 -2.25
C SER A 147 -11.25 -5.53 -2.07
N ALA A 148 -10.47 -4.91 -1.16
CA ALA A 148 -10.47 -3.47 -0.97
C ALA A 148 -9.95 -2.73 -2.21
N MET A 149 -9.01 -3.33 -2.93
CA MET A 149 -8.43 -2.78 -4.15
C MET A 149 -9.36 -2.90 -5.36
N GLU A 150 -10.12 -4.00 -5.47
CA GLU A 150 -11.16 -4.15 -6.49
C GLU A 150 -12.28 -3.12 -6.31
N LEU A 151 -12.71 -2.88 -5.07
CA LEU A 151 -13.69 -1.85 -4.73
C LEU A 151 -13.19 -0.44 -5.10
N TRP A 152 -11.90 -0.17 -4.91
CA TRP A 152 -11.31 1.12 -5.28
C TRP A 152 -11.23 1.30 -6.81
N SER A 153 -10.83 0.28 -7.55
CA SER A 153 -10.74 0.31 -9.02
C SER A 153 -12.10 0.58 -9.66
N SER A 154 -13.18 0.06 -9.07
CA SER A 154 -14.54 0.28 -9.56
C SER A 154 -15.10 1.68 -9.25
N SER A 155 -14.56 2.37 -8.23
CA SER A 155 -15.05 3.70 -7.82
C SER A 155 -14.35 4.87 -8.51
N THR A 156 -13.24 4.62 -9.21
CA THR A 156 -12.44 5.68 -9.87
C THR A 156 -12.72 5.86 -11.36
N THR A 157 -13.76 5.24 -11.92
CA THR A 157 -14.18 5.54 -13.29
C THR A 157 -14.75 6.96 -13.30
N PRO A 158 -14.08 7.96 -13.91
CA PRO A 158 -14.68 9.29 -14.03
C PRO A 158 -15.87 9.16 -14.97
N THR A 159 -17.06 9.48 -14.48
CA THR A 159 -18.21 9.75 -15.35
C THR A 159 -17.79 10.87 -16.27
N ALA A 160 -17.61 10.56 -17.55
CA ALA A 160 -17.40 11.57 -18.58
C ALA A 160 -18.59 12.52 -18.52
N ALA A 161 -18.38 13.73 -18.01
CA ALA A 161 -19.36 14.79 -18.11
C ALA A 161 -19.52 15.09 -19.60
N GLU A 162 -20.69 14.83 -20.14
CA GLU A 162 -21.10 15.29 -21.46
C GLU A 162 -20.92 16.81 -21.51
N THR A 163 -19.89 17.25 -22.22
CA THR A 163 -19.70 18.65 -22.56
C THR A 163 -20.71 18.96 -23.67
N THR A 164 -21.88 19.40 -23.29
CA THR A 164 -22.81 20.08 -24.21
C THR A 164 -22.19 21.41 -24.59
N THR A 165 -21.58 21.45 -25.76
CA THR A 165 -21.17 22.70 -26.42
C THR A 165 -22.44 23.47 -26.84
N PRO A 166 -22.65 24.69 -26.38
CA PRO A 166 -23.73 25.54 -26.91
C PRO A 166 -23.35 25.97 -28.33
N SER A 167 -24.22 25.69 -29.27
CA SER A 167 -24.15 26.20 -30.66
C SER A 167 -24.16 27.73 -30.67
N PRO A 168 -23.36 28.39 -31.53
CA PRO A 168 -23.40 29.86 -31.66
C PRO A 168 -24.66 30.32 -32.36
N PRO A 169 -25.18 31.51 -32.04
CA PRO A 169 -26.39 32.05 -32.66
C PRO A 169 -26.12 32.46 -34.11
N LEU A 170 -27.02 32.09 -34.98
CA LEU A 170 -27.08 32.54 -36.36
C LEU A 170 -27.33 34.05 -36.41
N SER A 171 -26.40 34.83 -36.90
CA SER A 171 -26.62 36.26 -37.22
C SER A 171 -27.21 36.35 -38.62
N PHE A 172 -28.43 36.82 -38.72
CA PHE A 172 -29.01 37.33 -39.96
C PHE A 172 -28.52 38.77 -40.14
N GLY A 173 -27.73 38.96 -41.20
CA GLY A 173 -27.41 40.30 -41.68
C GLY A 173 -28.39 40.72 -42.75
N ILE A 174 -28.77 41.98 -42.67
CA ILE A 174 -29.43 42.78 -43.74
C ILE A 174 -28.31 43.45 -44.53
#